data_710612b90f1bb4efbcae9a77cb0ff697
#
_entry.id   710612b90f1bb4efbcae9a77cb0ff697
#
_cell.length_a   1.000
_cell.length_b   1.000
_cell.length_c   1.000
_cell.angle_alpha   90.00
_cell.angle_beta   90.00
_cell.angle_gamma   90.00
#
_symmetry.space_group_name_H-M   'P 1'
#
loop_
_entity.id
_entity.type
_entity.pdbx_description
1 polymer ?
#
loop_
_entity_poly.entity_id
_entity_poly.type
_entity_poly.pdbx_seq_one_letter_code
_entity_poly.pdbx_strand_id
1 'polypeptide(L)'
;MNVYISGVGMTKFGRSKESLEAMMAEAASSALKEAQLQRVDAIYIGVMNVEEFVGDSNFATLLVDTLGLAGVPSTRVETASSTGAGAFQTAFYAVASGHMKHVLVLAGEKMTHLPTGKTTRILSEAIDRSERRYGATMPALAAMVAQKYAREFNLSQLKLEDILAQVAIKNHTNGYLNPYAQFRKIITKDDYLESQMISYPLRLYDCAPITDGASAMVLTSQSTRIKVSGIGHATDTSAVKHRASFTSFNSTKEAAHRAYAMAQLNPSDIQFAEVHDAFTPFEIIGTEDLGFFSAGEGWKALEEGVTLLRGRLPINPSGGLKARGHPVGASGLAQLVEIVYQLRGEAGTERQLERAEIGLAHSIGGLGNNNLVTILERTDGKRILKGGTTPFGEDRSPEDQCGMSVPKKRPPSSTEAEVGTLETFTTLYAVPEGFRSPLTLGLVKTEGGEVVMACNPDYRSPDKLKMGKKVSLQTREGLYVFAKLTFWDRLKDWLKKSH
;
A
#
# COMPACT_ATOMS: atom_id res chain seq x y z
N MET A 1 22.76 -18.15 1.67
CA MET A 1 22.78 -18.44 3.14
C MET A 1 21.40 -18.18 3.72
N ASN A 2 21.04 -18.81 4.85
CA ASN A 2 19.85 -18.41 5.60
C ASN A 2 20.04 -17.03 6.23
N VAL A 3 18.98 -16.27 6.32
CA VAL A 3 18.95 -14.94 6.94
C VAL A 3 17.96 -14.96 8.09
N TYR A 4 18.37 -14.37 9.21
CA TYR A 4 17.61 -14.32 10.44
C TYR A 4 17.51 -12.89 10.96
N ILE A 5 16.61 -12.66 11.93
CA ILE A 5 16.42 -11.37 12.59
C ILE A 5 16.93 -11.50 14.03
N SER A 6 17.88 -10.63 14.41
CA SER A 6 18.48 -10.64 15.76
C SER A 6 18.01 -9.51 16.65
N GLY A 7 17.50 -8.40 16.10
CA GLY A 7 16.98 -7.30 16.89
C GLY A 7 16.00 -6.45 16.10
N VAL A 8 15.05 -5.84 16.79
CA VAL A 8 14.03 -4.93 16.25
C VAL A 8 13.87 -3.68 17.11
N GLY A 9 13.41 -2.62 16.50
CA GLY A 9 13.10 -1.37 17.19
C GLY A 9 12.08 -0.55 16.42
N MET A 10 11.24 0.17 17.14
CA MET A 10 10.22 1.05 16.55
C MET A 10 9.89 2.18 17.51
N THR A 11 9.74 3.40 16.99
CA THR A 11 9.20 4.52 17.76
C THR A 11 7.68 4.42 17.85
N LYS A 12 7.09 5.13 18.81
CA LYS A 12 5.64 5.34 18.77
C LYS A 12 5.29 6.18 17.53
N PHE A 13 4.32 5.74 16.74
CA PHE A 13 3.86 6.45 15.57
C PHE A 13 2.89 7.57 15.93
N GLY A 14 2.94 8.68 15.18
CA GLY A 14 2.06 9.83 15.41
C GLY A 14 2.72 11.14 15.04
N ARG A 15 2.22 12.24 15.57
CA ARG A 15 2.87 13.54 15.45
C ARG A 15 4.04 13.60 16.42
N SER A 16 5.26 13.78 15.91
CA SER A 16 6.47 13.92 16.71
C SER A 16 7.03 15.34 16.68
N LYS A 17 7.71 15.75 17.76
CA LYS A 17 8.53 16.97 17.80
C LYS A 17 9.98 16.70 17.37
N GLU A 18 10.40 15.43 17.45
CA GLU A 18 11.75 15.00 17.13
C GLU A 18 12.04 15.12 15.62
N SER A 19 13.31 15.27 15.27
CA SER A 19 13.77 15.19 13.89
C SER A 19 13.67 13.76 13.34
N LEU A 20 13.75 13.61 12.03
CA LEU A 20 13.73 12.27 11.41
C LEU A 20 14.92 11.42 11.88
N GLU A 21 16.11 12.03 11.94
CA GLU A 21 17.35 11.36 12.39
C GLU A 21 17.23 10.90 13.84
N ALA A 22 16.66 11.72 14.73
CA ALA A 22 16.48 11.38 16.13
C ALA A 22 15.53 10.19 16.30
N MET A 23 14.39 10.17 15.59
CA MET A 23 13.46 9.05 15.60
C MET A 23 14.12 7.76 15.06
N MET A 24 14.88 7.88 13.96
CA MET A 24 15.58 6.72 13.38
C MET A 24 16.70 6.22 14.29
N ALA A 25 17.42 7.12 14.97
CA ALA A 25 18.44 6.74 15.96
C ALA A 25 17.85 6.04 17.17
N GLU A 26 16.67 6.45 17.66
CA GLU A 26 15.95 5.78 18.73
C GLU A 26 15.59 4.32 18.35
N ALA A 27 15.01 4.14 17.15
CA ALA A 27 14.67 2.82 16.64
C ALA A 27 15.92 1.94 16.44
N ALA A 28 17.01 2.51 15.88
CA ALA A 28 18.27 1.83 15.68
C ALA A 28 18.90 1.39 17.00
N SER A 29 18.93 2.28 18.00
CA SER A 29 19.49 1.98 19.33
C SER A 29 18.77 0.78 19.97
N SER A 30 17.44 0.73 19.85
CA SER A 30 16.64 -0.40 20.34
C SER A 30 17.01 -1.70 19.64
N ALA A 31 17.07 -1.70 18.31
CA ALA A 31 17.39 -2.89 17.51
C ALA A 31 18.82 -3.39 17.74
N LEU A 32 19.81 -2.49 17.81
CA LEU A 32 21.21 -2.84 18.06
C LEU A 32 21.43 -3.36 19.48
N LYS A 33 20.77 -2.75 20.48
CA LYS A 33 20.81 -3.20 21.88
C LYS A 33 20.27 -4.63 22.01
N GLU A 34 19.14 -4.91 21.38
CA GLU A 34 18.53 -6.24 21.38
C GLU A 34 19.42 -7.26 20.68
N ALA A 35 20.01 -6.88 19.53
CA ALA A 35 20.97 -7.72 18.81
C ALA A 35 22.32 -7.88 19.53
N GLN A 36 22.56 -7.14 20.62
CA GLN A 36 23.85 -7.08 21.36
C GLN A 36 25.02 -6.68 20.46
N LEU A 37 24.80 -5.74 19.53
CA LEU A 37 25.78 -5.27 18.59
C LEU A 37 26.10 -3.78 18.82
N GLN A 38 27.37 -3.43 18.74
CA GLN A 38 27.83 -2.03 18.75
C GLN A 38 28.13 -1.53 17.33
N ARG A 39 28.32 -2.43 16.36
CA ARG A 39 28.65 -2.12 14.98
C ARG A 39 28.04 -3.18 14.06
N VAL A 40 27.78 -2.78 12.83
CA VAL A 40 27.25 -3.62 11.72
C VAL A 40 28.13 -3.49 10.49
N ASP A 41 27.98 -4.42 9.54
CA ASP A 41 28.76 -4.43 8.30
C ASP A 41 28.24 -3.40 7.28
N ALA A 42 26.91 -3.12 7.31
CA ALA A 42 26.27 -2.12 6.47
C ALA A 42 24.94 -1.62 7.06
N ILE A 43 24.48 -0.47 6.54
CA ILE A 43 23.20 0.12 6.88
C ILE A 43 22.40 0.36 5.59
N TYR A 44 21.18 -0.18 5.51
CA TYR A 44 20.21 0.12 4.46
C TYR A 44 19.09 0.99 5.01
N ILE A 45 18.85 2.12 4.36
CA ILE A 45 17.99 3.20 4.86
C ILE A 45 16.82 3.38 3.93
N GLY A 46 15.60 3.23 4.47
CA GLY A 46 14.35 3.45 3.76
C GLY A 46 13.71 4.78 4.16
N VAL A 47 13.78 5.77 3.28
CA VAL A 47 13.08 7.06 3.40
C VAL A 47 12.54 7.40 2.01
N MET A 48 11.24 7.72 1.89
CA MET A 48 10.61 7.92 0.59
C MET A 48 11.02 9.24 -0.06
N ASN A 49 10.65 10.37 0.54
CA ASN A 49 10.84 11.72 -0.05
C ASN A 49 11.55 12.66 0.93
N VAL A 50 12.73 12.26 1.41
CA VAL A 50 13.47 13.03 2.43
C VAL A 50 13.78 14.44 1.97
N GLU A 51 14.10 14.65 0.68
CA GLU A 51 14.39 15.97 0.11
C GLU A 51 13.18 16.91 0.21
N GLU A 52 11.98 16.41 -0.10
CA GLU A 52 10.75 17.22 -0.10
C GLU A 52 10.16 17.39 1.31
N PHE A 53 10.32 16.40 2.19
CA PHE A 53 9.79 16.44 3.54
C PHE A 53 10.70 17.19 4.51
N VAL A 54 12.01 16.93 4.53
CA VAL A 54 12.93 17.49 5.53
C VAL A 54 14.06 18.35 4.94
N GLY A 55 14.25 18.33 3.61
CA GLY A 55 15.22 19.21 2.94
C GLY A 55 16.64 18.62 2.81
N ASP A 56 16.85 17.33 3.11
CA ASP A 56 18.16 16.68 3.12
C ASP A 56 18.32 15.69 1.97
N SER A 57 19.38 15.82 1.18
CA SER A 57 19.66 14.91 0.06
C SER A 57 20.71 13.84 0.39
N ASN A 58 21.68 14.13 1.26
CA ASN A 58 22.71 13.17 1.69
C ASN A 58 22.37 12.49 3.04
N PHE A 59 21.13 12.14 3.20
CA PHE A 59 20.55 11.68 4.46
C PHE A 59 21.21 10.40 5.00
N ALA A 60 21.67 9.51 4.12
CA ALA A 60 22.36 8.28 4.55
C ALA A 60 23.64 8.57 5.35
N THR A 61 24.44 9.52 4.90
CA THR A 61 25.68 9.93 5.60
C THR A 61 25.36 10.65 6.90
N LEU A 62 24.37 11.57 6.89
CA LEU A 62 23.91 12.27 8.08
C LEU A 62 23.47 11.30 9.18
N LEU A 63 22.71 10.26 8.81
CA LEU A 63 22.21 9.27 9.76
C LEU A 63 23.35 8.39 10.34
N VAL A 64 24.33 7.99 9.51
CA VAL A 64 25.50 7.24 9.97
C VAL A 64 26.30 8.04 10.99
N ASP A 65 26.48 9.36 10.76
CA ASP A 65 27.14 10.26 11.69
C ASP A 65 26.36 10.40 12.99
N THR A 66 25.05 10.62 12.91
CA THR A 66 24.12 10.66 14.06
C THR A 66 24.21 9.39 14.93
N LEU A 67 24.39 8.22 14.30
CA LEU A 67 24.52 6.94 14.99
C LEU A 67 25.93 6.67 15.57
N GLY A 68 26.92 7.52 15.28
CA GLY A 68 28.32 7.29 15.66
C GLY A 68 28.95 6.09 14.93
N LEU A 69 28.43 5.73 13.74
CA LEU A 69 28.86 4.56 12.96
C LEU A 69 29.72 4.94 11.74
N ALA A 70 30.45 6.05 11.81
CA ALA A 70 31.33 6.51 10.74
C ALA A 70 32.24 5.36 10.21
N GLY A 71 32.36 5.28 8.89
CA GLY A 71 33.08 4.21 8.19
C GLY A 71 32.24 2.95 7.93
N VAL A 72 30.98 2.87 8.37
CA VAL A 72 30.04 1.81 7.95
C VAL A 72 29.38 2.23 6.62
N PRO A 73 29.43 1.38 5.57
CA PRO A 73 28.77 1.69 4.32
C PRO A 73 27.26 1.80 4.51
N SER A 74 26.67 2.84 3.92
CA SER A 74 25.23 3.09 4.01
C SER A 74 24.64 3.41 2.64
N THR A 75 23.43 2.92 2.39
CA THR A 75 22.71 3.12 1.12
C THR A 75 21.24 3.42 1.39
N ARG A 76 20.70 4.46 0.73
CA ARG A 76 19.27 4.76 0.72
C ARG A 76 18.58 3.95 -0.36
N VAL A 77 17.44 3.39 0.01
CA VAL A 77 16.52 2.66 -0.87
C VAL A 77 15.19 3.41 -0.91
N GLU A 78 14.55 3.44 -2.06
CA GLU A 78 13.24 4.06 -2.26
C GLU A 78 12.36 3.17 -3.16
N THR A 79 11.15 2.87 -2.72
CA THR A 79 10.10 2.14 -3.45
C THR A 79 8.71 2.67 -3.08
N ALA A 80 8.56 4.00 -3.01
CA ALA A 80 7.38 4.71 -2.53
C ALA A 80 6.96 4.23 -1.11
N SER A 81 5.67 4.01 -0.85
CA SER A 81 5.21 3.61 0.49
C SER A 81 5.69 2.22 0.93
N SER A 82 6.28 1.41 0.03
CA SER A 82 6.90 0.13 0.36
C SER A 82 8.40 0.22 0.70
N THR A 83 8.94 1.42 0.78
CA THR A 83 10.38 1.73 0.94
C THR A 83 11.05 0.95 2.07
N GLY A 84 10.42 0.84 3.25
CA GLY A 84 10.98 0.08 4.36
C GLY A 84 11.10 -1.43 4.08
N ALA A 85 10.14 -2.00 3.35
CA ALA A 85 10.23 -3.39 2.88
C ALA A 85 11.29 -3.53 1.77
N GLY A 86 11.45 -2.53 0.90
CA GLY A 86 12.50 -2.49 -0.12
C GLY A 86 13.90 -2.48 0.50
N ALA A 87 14.12 -1.63 1.52
CA ALA A 87 15.37 -1.59 2.27
C ALA A 87 15.65 -2.93 2.97
N PHE A 88 14.62 -3.56 3.55
CA PHE A 88 14.73 -4.88 4.17
C PHE A 88 15.14 -5.96 3.16
N GLN A 89 14.50 -6.03 2.00
CA GLN A 89 14.86 -7.05 0.99
C GLN A 89 16.23 -6.80 0.38
N THR A 90 16.66 -5.55 0.23
CA THR A 90 18.02 -5.22 -0.20
C THR A 90 19.05 -5.72 0.83
N ALA A 91 18.82 -5.48 2.12
CA ALA A 91 19.64 -6.00 3.20
C ALA A 91 19.64 -7.54 3.28
N PHE A 92 18.46 -8.16 3.00
CA PHE A 92 18.37 -9.62 2.92
C PHE A 92 19.36 -10.17 1.87
N TYR A 93 19.39 -9.60 0.66
CA TYR A 93 20.32 -10.05 -0.39
C TYR A 93 21.77 -9.87 0.02
N ALA A 94 22.10 -8.77 0.72
CA ALA A 94 23.46 -8.51 1.21
C ALA A 94 23.92 -9.58 2.23
N VAL A 95 23.06 -9.99 3.16
CA VAL A 95 23.37 -11.07 4.12
C VAL A 95 23.34 -12.43 3.44
N ALA A 96 22.36 -12.71 2.59
CA ALA A 96 22.21 -13.99 1.90
C ALA A 96 23.40 -14.30 0.96
N SER A 97 24.02 -13.25 0.36
CA SER A 97 25.23 -13.39 -0.46
C SER A 97 26.45 -13.88 0.31
N GLY A 98 26.44 -13.75 1.64
CA GLY A 98 27.56 -14.11 2.51
C GLY A 98 28.66 -13.05 2.65
N HIS A 99 28.53 -11.89 1.96
CA HIS A 99 29.49 -10.80 2.11
C HIS A 99 29.33 -10.01 3.42
N MET A 100 28.12 -10.01 3.99
CA MET A 100 27.79 -9.29 5.21
C MET A 100 27.16 -10.24 6.21
N LYS A 101 27.58 -10.11 7.47
CA LYS A 101 27.11 -10.97 8.58
C LYS A 101 26.00 -10.32 9.36
N HIS A 102 26.12 -9.04 9.65
CA HIS A 102 25.17 -8.24 10.42
C HIS A 102 24.85 -6.94 9.68
N VAL A 103 23.61 -6.73 9.33
CA VAL A 103 23.14 -5.56 8.58
C VAL A 103 22.02 -4.89 9.34
N LEU A 104 22.13 -3.57 9.52
CA LEU A 104 21.08 -2.74 10.09
C LEU A 104 20.18 -2.21 8.97
N VAL A 105 18.89 -2.42 9.08
CA VAL A 105 17.86 -1.77 8.27
C VAL A 105 17.18 -0.70 9.10
N LEU A 106 17.13 0.51 8.57
CA LEU A 106 16.44 1.64 9.18
C LEU A 106 15.41 2.18 8.21
N ALA A 107 14.22 2.50 8.70
CA ALA A 107 13.21 3.12 7.89
C ALA A 107 12.45 4.18 8.69
N GLY A 108 12.17 5.33 8.07
CA GLY A 108 11.53 6.45 8.74
C GLY A 108 10.82 7.39 7.77
N GLU A 109 9.92 8.23 8.30
CA GLU A 109 9.38 9.39 7.60
C GLU A 109 8.93 10.46 8.58
N LYS A 110 9.08 11.72 8.17
CA LYS A 110 8.68 12.91 8.91
C LYS A 110 7.78 13.79 8.05
N MET A 111 6.47 13.78 8.31
CA MET A 111 5.48 14.42 7.43
C MET A 111 4.57 15.42 8.15
N THR A 112 4.33 15.23 9.46
CA THR A 112 3.25 15.95 10.18
C THR A 112 3.56 17.42 10.48
N HIS A 113 4.80 17.86 10.27
CA HIS A 113 5.20 19.26 10.43
C HIS A 113 4.79 20.14 9.25
N LEU A 114 4.45 19.53 8.11
CA LEU A 114 3.98 20.24 6.92
C LEU A 114 2.45 20.36 6.90
N PRO A 115 1.89 21.40 6.26
CA PRO A 115 0.46 21.50 6.00
C PRO A 115 -0.03 20.31 5.16
N THR A 116 -1.24 19.81 5.44
CA THR A 116 -1.83 18.64 4.77
C THR A 116 -1.80 18.76 3.24
N GLY A 117 -2.13 19.93 2.67
CA GLY A 117 -2.09 20.13 1.21
C GLY A 117 -0.70 19.93 0.61
N LYS A 118 0.37 20.42 1.29
CA LYS A 118 1.76 20.22 0.86
C LYS A 118 2.16 18.75 0.97
N THR A 119 1.83 18.09 2.08
CA THR A 119 2.08 16.65 2.26
C THR A 119 1.37 15.82 1.18
N THR A 120 0.10 16.13 0.88
CA THR A 120 -0.68 15.48 -0.18
C THR A 120 -0.02 15.65 -1.55
N ARG A 121 0.49 16.86 -1.85
CA ARG A 121 1.24 17.14 -3.08
C ARG A 121 2.50 16.25 -3.19
N ILE A 122 3.31 16.20 -2.14
CA ILE A 122 4.54 15.39 -2.10
C ILE A 122 4.19 13.91 -2.30
N LEU A 123 3.22 13.38 -1.55
CA LEU A 123 2.78 11.98 -1.70
C LEU A 123 2.24 11.68 -3.10
N SER A 124 1.65 12.67 -3.79
CA SER A 124 1.16 12.49 -5.15
C SER A 124 2.29 12.33 -6.19
N GLU A 125 3.54 12.62 -5.84
CA GLU A 125 4.69 12.42 -6.74
C GLU A 125 4.92 10.94 -7.09
N ALA A 126 4.43 10.02 -6.27
CA ALA A 126 4.37 8.59 -6.59
C ALA A 126 3.26 8.20 -7.62
N ILE A 127 2.44 9.16 -8.04
CA ILE A 127 1.41 8.97 -9.08
C ILE A 127 2.00 9.34 -10.44
N ASP A 128 1.62 8.59 -11.49
CA ASP A 128 2.03 8.88 -12.86
C ASP A 128 1.69 10.32 -13.26
N ARG A 129 2.62 10.99 -13.95
CA ARG A 129 2.48 12.41 -14.35
C ARG A 129 1.24 12.66 -15.18
N SER A 130 0.83 11.70 -16.03
CA SER A 130 -0.35 11.82 -16.88
C SER A 130 -1.67 11.78 -16.11
N GLU A 131 -1.65 11.28 -14.87
CA GLU A 131 -2.79 11.24 -13.95
C GLU A 131 -2.72 12.38 -12.93
N ARG A 132 -1.53 12.62 -12.36
CA ARG A 132 -1.29 13.70 -11.38
C ARG A 132 -1.64 15.09 -11.90
N ARG A 133 -1.40 15.39 -13.18
CA ARG A 133 -1.73 16.68 -13.78
C ARG A 133 -3.23 17.03 -13.75
N TYR A 134 -4.10 16.04 -13.53
CA TYR A 134 -5.54 16.24 -13.33
C TYR A 134 -5.91 16.48 -11.85
N GLY A 135 -4.94 16.55 -10.94
CA GLY A 135 -5.18 16.65 -9.50
C GLY A 135 -5.47 15.31 -8.84
N ALA A 136 -5.11 14.17 -9.48
CA ALA A 136 -5.24 12.87 -8.87
C ALA A 136 -4.39 12.78 -7.59
N THR A 137 -5.01 12.29 -6.51
CA THR A 137 -4.38 11.99 -5.22
C THR A 137 -4.46 10.50 -4.95
N MET A 138 -3.68 9.99 -4.00
CA MET A 138 -3.77 8.57 -3.60
C MET A 138 -5.19 8.18 -3.14
N PRO A 139 -5.89 8.97 -2.29
CA PRO A 139 -7.31 8.71 -1.96
C PRO A 139 -8.22 8.68 -3.18
N ALA A 140 -7.99 9.55 -4.19
CA ALA A 140 -8.80 9.57 -5.40
C ALA A 140 -8.69 8.28 -6.19
N LEU A 141 -7.46 7.81 -6.41
CA LEU A 141 -7.23 6.58 -7.14
C LEU A 141 -7.74 5.36 -6.37
N ALA A 142 -7.55 5.32 -5.04
CA ALA A 142 -8.09 4.27 -4.17
C ALA A 142 -9.63 4.24 -4.19
N ALA A 143 -10.29 5.40 -4.23
CA ALA A 143 -11.74 5.51 -4.35
C ALA A 143 -12.26 4.96 -5.68
N MET A 144 -11.53 5.23 -6.78
CA MET A 144 -11.87 4.65 -8.08
C MET A 144 -11.73 3.12 -8.09
N VAL A 145 -10.71 2.58 -7.44
CA VAL A 145 -10.52 1.14 -7.25
C VAL A 145 -11.69 0.55 -6.45
N ALA A 146 -12.06 1.16 -5.31
CA ALA A 146 -13.18 0.71 -4.48
C ALA A 146 -14.50 0.66 -5.25
N GLN A 147 -14.81 1.69 -6.02
CA GLN A 147 -16.02 1.72 -6.85
C GLN A 147 -15.99 0.66 -7.96
N LYS A 148 -14.83 0.46 -8.59
CA LYS A 148 -14.69 -0.59 -9.62
C LYS A 148 -14.86 -1.98 -9.01
N TYR A 149 -14.28 -2.22 -7.82
CA TYR A 149 -14.45 -3.46 -7.06
C TYR A 149 -15.93 -3.73 -6.76
N ALA A 150 -16.64 -2.73 -6.20
CA ALA A 150 -18.08 -2.88 -5.92
C ALA A 150 -18.88 -3.23 -7.18
N ARG A 151 -18.58 -2.60 -8.32
CA ARG A 151 -19.25 -2.90 -9.59
C ARG A 151 -18.93 -4.30 -10.10
N GLU A 152 -17.68 -4.72 -10.06
CA GLU A 152 -17.22 -6.00 -10.58
C GLU A 152 -17.85 -7.17 -9.81
N PHE A 153 -17.96 -7.03 -8.49
CA PHE A 153 -18.53 -8.04 -7.61
C PHE A 153 -20.00 -7.78 -7.23
N ASN A 154 -20.70 -6.91 -7.97
CA ASN A 154 -22.13 -6.61 -7.81
C ASN A 154 -22.53 -6.15 -6.40
N LEU A 155 -21.67 -5.42 -5.71
CA LEU A 155 -21.96 -4.83 -4.41
C LEU A 155 -22.77 -3.54 -4.58
N SER A 156 -23.81 -3.35 -3.77
CA SER A 156 -24.49 -2.07 -3.68
C SER A 156 -23.58 -1.04 -2.99
N GLN A 157 -23.85 0.25 -3.19
CA GLN A 157 -23.11 1.32 -2.53
C GLN A 157 -23.17 1.23 -1.00
N LEU A 158 -24.36 0.89 -0.45
CA LEU A 158 -24.53 0.68 0.99
C LEU A 158 -23.72 -0.51 1.51
N LYS A 159 -23.64 -1.59 0.72
CA LYS A 159 -22.84 -2.76 1.07
C LYS A 159 -21.34 -2.43 1.06
N LEU A 160 -20.87 -1.70 0.04
CA LEU A 160 -19.49 -1.24 0.01
C LEU A 160 -19.15 -0.39 1.23
N GLU A 161 -19.98 0.61 1.54
CA GLU A 161 -19.77 1.48 2.72
C GLU A 161 -19.71 0.69 4.02
N ASP A 162 -20.58 -0.32 4.17
CA ASP A 162 -20.59 -1.20 5.34
C ASP A 162 -19.30 -2.03 5.46
N ILE A 163 -18.83 -2.61 4.37
CA ILE A 163 -17.57 -3.38 4.31
C ILE A 163 -16.36 -2.50 4.69
N LEU A 164 -16.27 -1.30 4.11
CA LEU A 164 -15.18 -0.37 4.40
C LEU A 164 -15.19 0.07 5.86
N ALA A 165 -16.38 0.34 6.42
CA ALA A 165 -16.54 0.64 7.83
C ALA A 165 -16.06 -0.50 8.74
N GLN A 166 -16.37 -1.75 8.40
CA GLN A 166 -15.92 -2.93 9.17
C GLN A 166 -14.39 -3.06 9.18
N VAL A 167 -13.71 -2.84 8.04
CA VAL A 167 -12.23 -2.81 8.01
C VAL A 167 -11.70 -1.72 8.93
N ALA A 168 -12.24 -0.49 8.83
CA ALA A 168 -11.80 0.63 9.66
C ALA A 168 -12.01 0.35 11.15
N ILE A 169 -13.17 -0.14 11.56
CA ILE A 169 -13.50 -0.47 12.96
C ILE A 169 -12.58 -1.57 13.48
N LYS A 170 -12.39 -2.65 12.72
CA LYS A 170 -11.49 -3.76 13.08
C LYS A 170 -10.06 -3.24 13.35
N ASN A 171 -9.51 -2.45 12.43
CA ASN A 171 -8.14 -1.96 12.54
C ASN A 171 -8.00 -0.94 13.69
N HIS A 172 -9.00 -0.10 13.94
CA HIS A 172 -9.02 0.76 15.12
C HIS A 172 -9.11 -0.02 16.43
N THR A 173 -9.88 -1.11 16.47
CA THR A 173 -9.95 -2.01 17.63
C THR A 173 -8.60 -2.66 17.91
N ASN A 174 -7.90 -3.16 16.89
CA ASN A 174 -6.56 -3.71 17.03
C ASN A 174 -5.53 -2.64 17.44
N GLY A 175 -5.60 -1.45 16.82
CA GLY A 175 -4.73 -0.33 17.14
C GLY A 175 -4.89 0.20 18.57
N TYR A 176 -6.11 0.12 19.13
CA TYR A 176 -6.35 0.48 20.54
C TYR A 176 -5.47 -0.32 21.50
N LEU A 177 -5.24 -1.59 21.22
CA LEU A 177 -4.41 -2.49 22.00
C LEU A 177 -2.89 -2.29 21.75
N ASN A 178 -2.49 -1.59 20.69
CA ASN A 178 -1.09 -1.44 20.31
C ASN A 178 -0.47 -0.18 20.93
N PRO A 179 0.55 -0.28 21.80
CA PRO A 179 1.18 0.89 22.43
C PRO A 179 1.90 1.81 21.43
N TYR A 180 2.30 1.28 20.28
CA TYR A 180 3.00 2.03 19.23
C TYR A 180 2.04 2.75 18.27
N ALA A 181 0.73 2.48 18.34
CA ALA A 181 -0.24 3.04 17.41
C ALA A 181 -0.50 4.54 17.64
N GLN A 182 -0.66 5.26 16.53
CA GLN A 182 -1.09 6.67 16.52
C GLN A 182 -2.49 6.82 17.07
N PHE A 183 -3.42 5.97 16.62
CA PHE A 183 -4.81 5.99 17.07
C PHE A 183 -5.09 4.83 18.00
N ARG A 184 -5.12 5.15 19.29
CA ARG A 184 -5.57 4.25 20.35
C ARG A 184 -6.99 4.59 20.76
N LYS A 185 -7.90 4.58 19.78
CA LYS A 185 -9.32 4.88 19.95
C LYS A 185 -10.15 3.85 19.19
N ILE A 186 -11.07 3.19 19.87
CA ILE A 186 -12.12 2.40 19.24
C ILE A 186 -13.11 3.36 18.57
N ILE A 187 -13.55 3.04 17.36
CA ILE A 187 -14.56 3.78 16.63
C ILE A 187 -15.78 2.92 16.38
N THR A 188 -16.95 3.55 16.33
CA THR A 188 -18.23 2.94 16.00
C THR A 188 -18.56 3.10 14.52
N LYS A 189 -19.63 2.44 14.06
CA LYS A 189 -20.17 2.65 12.72
C LYS A 189 -20.69 4.09 12.53
N ASP A 190 -21.27 4.66 13.57
CA ASP A 190 -21.76 6.04 13.53
C ASP A 190 -20.58 7.03 13.42
N ASP A 191 -19.49 6.85 14.22
CA ASP A 191 -18.26 7.64 14.06
C ASP A 191 -17.74 7.58 12.61
N TYR A 192 -17.79 6.40 11.97
CA TYR A 192 -17.38 6.23 10.59
C TYR A 192 -18.29 7.00 9.63
N LEU A 193 -19.61 6.83 9.73
CA LEU A 193 -20.60 7.45 8.84
C LEU A 193 -20.62 8.98 8.96
N GLU A 194 -20.38 9.53 10.15
CA GLU A 194 -20.30 10.98 10.42
C GLU A 194 -18.95 11.58 9.99
N SER A 195 -17.94 10.74 9.72
CA SER A 195 -16.61 11.25 9.34
C SER A 195 -16.61 11.89 7.96
N GLN A 196 -15.71 12.88 7.79
CA GLN A 196 -15.59 13.67 6.55
C GLN A 196 -15.37 12.75 5.33
N MET A 197 -16.11 13.01 4.24
CA MET A 197 -15.84 12.44 2.94
C MET A 197 -14.56 13.06 2.37
N ILE A 198 -13.57 12.21 2.05
CA ILE A 198 -12.29 12.64 1.46
C ILE A 198 -12.34 12.55 -0.06
N SER A 199 -12.73 11.38 -0.57
CA SER A 199 -12.86 11.11 -2.01
C SER A 199 -13.91 10.03 -2.19
N TYR A 200 -15.06 10.35 -2.75
CA TYR A 200 -16.20 9.43 -2.84
C TYR A 200 -15.83 8.08 -3.46
N PRO A 201 -16.11 6.94 -2.81
CA PRO A 201 -16.88 6.75 -1.58
C PRO A 201 -16.07 6.76 -0.28
N LEU A 202 -14.75 7.06 -0.30
CA LEU A 202 -13.88 6.96 0.85
C LEU A 202 -14.04 8.14 1.81
N ARG A 203 -14.23 7.82 3.09
CA ARG A 203 -14.28 8.76 4.22
C ARG A 203 -12.92 8.90 4.91
N LEU A 204 -12.82 9.74 5.91
CA LEU A 204 -11.61 9.96 6.69
C LEU A 204 -11.09 8.65 7.32
N TYR A 205 -12.00 7.83 7.84
CA TYR A 205 -11.63 6.54 8.43
C TYR A 205 -11.28 5.47 7.39
N ASP A 206 -11.42 5.72 6.11
CA ASP A 206 -10.90 4.84 5.06
C ASP A 206 -9.44 5.13 4.67
N CYS A 207 -8.92 6.29 5.07
CA CYS A 207 -7.59 6.75 4.71
C CYS A 207 -6.62 6.62 5.89
N ALA A 208 -5.44 6.07 5.67
CA ALA A 208 -4.38 6.10 6.67
C ALA A 208 -3.96 7.54 7.02
N PRO A 209 -3.61 7.85 8.28
CA PRO A 209 -3.24 9.19 8.69
C PRO A 209 -1.84 9.57 8.19
N ILE A 210 -1.61 10.87 8.04
CA ILE A 210 -0.27 11.44 7.94
C ILE A 210 0.43 11.22 9.29
N THR A 211 1.61 10.62 9.27
CA THR A 211 2.27 10.09 10.46
C THR A 211 3.77 10.33 10.41
N ASP A 212 4.39 10.62 11.54
CA ASP A 212 5.84 10.54 11.75
C ASP A 212 6.17 9.24 12.46
N GLY A 213 7.35 8.69 12.19
CA GLY A 213 7.85 7.53 12.92
C GLY A 213 9.00 6.83 12.22
N ALA A 214 9.64 5.94 12.95
CA ALA A 214 10.76 5.15 12.48
C ALA A 214 10.69 3.72 12.99
N SER A 215 11.31 2.80 12.24
CA SER A 215 11.48 1.39 12.59
C SER A 215 12.89 0.92 12.18
N ALA A 216 13.39 -0.08 12.88
CA ALA A 216 14.72 -0.64 12.68
C ALA A 216 14.71 -2.16 12.82
N MET A 217 15.62 -2.83 12.14
CA MET A 217 15.79 -4.27 12.24
C MET A 217 17.23 -4.67 11.95
N VAL A 218 17.77 -5.62 12.71
CA VAL A 218 19.09 -6.20 12.44
C VAL A 218 18.90 -7.57 11.79
N LEU A 219 19.39 -7.71 10.56
CA LEU A 219 19.48 -8.97 9.85
C LEU A 219 20.84 -9.61 10.08
N THR A 220 20.88 -10.93 10.19
CA THR A 220 22.10 -11.68 10.46
C THR A 220 22.12 -13.03 9.75
N SER A 221 23.32 -13.53 9.41
CA SER A 221 23.53 -14.91 8.96
C SER A 221 23.60 -15.93 10.12
N GLN A 222 23.68 -15.45 11.37
CA GLN A 222 23.66 -16.31 12.56
C GLN A 222 22.24 -16.76 12.87
N SER A 223 22.07 -18.05 13.20
CA SER A 223 20.76 -18.60 13.54
C SER A 223 20.18 -17.93 14.78
N THR A 224 18.94 -17.45 14.66
CA THR A 224 18.11 -16.91 15.75
C THR A 224 16.74 -17.58 15.73
N ARG A 225 15.83 -17.16 16.63
CA ARG A 225 14.46 -17.67 16.69
C ARG A 225 13.59 -17.27 15.48
N ILE A 226 13.97 -16.25 14.72
CA ILE A 226 13.16 -15.73 13.59
C ILE A 226 13.96 -15.80 12.30
N LYS A 227 13.47 -16.60 11.37
CA LYS A 227 14.03 -16.79 10.03
C LYS A 227 13.24 -15.99 8.99
N VAL A 228 13.93 -15.41 8.04
CA VAL A 228 13.33 -14.89 6.80
C VAL A 228 13.19 -16.08 5.84
N SER A 229 11.98 -16.58 5.68
CA SER A 229 11.72 -17.79 4.89
C SER A 229 11.41 -17.50 3.44
N GLY A 230 10.74 -16.39 3.16
CA GLY A 230 10.38 -16.00 1.80
C GLY A 230 10.39 -14.51 1.60
N ILE A 231 10.87 -14.08 0.44
CA ILE A 231 10.76 -12.70 -0.04
C ILE A 231 10.31 -12.70 -1.50
N GLY A 232 9.51 -11.73 -1.87
CA GLY A 232 9.10 -11.49 -3.24
C GLY A 232 8.91 -10.00 -3.50
N HIS A 233 9.29 -9.59 -4.69
CA HIS A 233 9.18 -8.20 -5.15
C HIS A 233 8.76 -8.21 -6.62
N ALA A 234 7.77 -7.39 -6.95
CA ALA A 234 7.34 -7.19 -8.31
C ALA A 234 6.84 -5.76 -8.54
N THR A 235 6.94 -5.31 -9.77
CA THR A 235 6.44 -4.01 -10.22
C THR A 235 5.33 -4.18 -11.25
N ASP A 236 4.49 -3.16 -11.38
CA ASP A 236 3.44 -3.04 -12.39
C ASP A 236 3.52 -1.67 -13.06
N THR A 237 2.66 -1.41 -14.05
CA THR A 237 2.61 -0.12 -14.75
C THR A 237 2.38 1.03 -13.78
N SER A 238 3.09 2.15 -13.99
CA SER A 238 2.97 3.34 -13.16
C SER A 238 1.56 3.93 -13.21
N ALA A 239 1.02 4.14 -14.42
CA ALA A 239 -0.31 4.68 -14.62
C ALA A 239 -1.39 3.62 -14.42
N VAL A 240 -2.36 3.92 -13.55
CA VAL A 240 -3.50 3.03 -13.25
C VAL A 240 -4.30 2.71 -14.51
N LYS A 241 -4.47 3.68 -15.39
CA LYS A 241 -5.20 3.53 -16.66
C LYS A 241 -4.64 2.47 -17.62
N HIS A 242 -3.38 2.07 -17.45
CA HIS A 242 -2.71 1.07 -18.29
C HIS A 242 -2.72 -0.34 -17.67
N ARG A 243 -3.29 -0.51 -16.49
CA ARG A 243 -3.33 -1.81 -15.81
C ARG A 243 -4.33 -2.76 -16.42
N ALA A 244 -3.98 -4.02 -16.40
CA ALA A 244 -4.88 -5.10 -16.85
C ALA A 244 -6.13 -5.21 -15.94
N SER A 245 -5.99 -4.92 -14.64
CA SER A 245 -7.09 -4.92 -13.66
C SER A 245 -7.02 -3.68 -12.76
N PHE A 246 -8.18 -3.17 -12.35
CA PHE A 246 -8.32 -2.13 -11.33
C PHE A 246 -8.64 -2.70 -9.94
N THR A 247 -9.09 -3.95 -9.89
CA THR A 247 -9.60 -4.62 -8.67
C THR A 247 -8.64 -5.67 -8.15
N SER A 248 -7.44 -5.73 -8.73
CA SER A 248 -6.36 -6.65 -8.37
C SER A 248 -5.02 -6.02 -8.74
N PHE A 249 -4.03 -6.20 -7.89
CA PHE A 249 -2.66 -5.75 -8.11
C PHE A 249 -1.80 -6.93 -8.57
N ASN A 250 -1.53 -7.01 -9.88
CA ASN A 250 -0.73 -8.10 -10.45
C ASN A 250 0.66 -8.18 -9.80
N SER A 251 1.26 -7.04 -9.45
CA SER A 251 2.51 -6.99 -8.69
C SER A 251 2.41 -7.63 -7.30
N THR A 252 1.25 -7.56 -6.61
CA THR A 252 1.04 -8.30 -5.35
C THR A 252 1.04 -9.80 -5.59
N LYS A 253 0.30 -10.28 -6.59
CA LYS A 253 0.24 -11.72 -6.93
C LYS A 253 1.60 -12.28 -7.27
N GLU A 254 2.35 -11.56 -8.10
CA GLU A 254 3.68 -11.98 -8.50
C GLU A 254 4.68 -11.95 -7.33
N ALA A 255 4.65 -10.91 -6.49
CA ALA A 255 5.48 -10.85 -5.30
C ALA A 255 5.13 -11.97 -4.30
N ALA A 256 3.84 -12.25 -4.10
CA ALA A 256 3.37 -13.35 -3.25
C ALA A 256 3.84 -14.70 -3.77
N HIS A 257 3.67 -14.96 -5.08
CA HIS A 257 4.14 -16.19 -5.72
C HIS A 257 5.63 -16.44 -5.46
N ARG A 258 6.48 -15.42 -5.66
CA ARG A 258 7.93 -15.52 -5.39
C ARG A 258 8.23 -15.80 -3.93
N ALA A 259 7.55 -15.12 -3.01
CA ALA A 259 7.73 -15.31 -1.57
C ALA A 259 7.32 -16.73 -1.13
N TYR A 260 6.18 -17.22 -1.60
CA TYR A 260 5.71 -18.58 -1.32
C TYR A 260 6.64 -19.66 -1.91
N ALA A 261 7.07 -19.48 -3.16
CA ALA A 261 8.00 -20.41 -3.82
C ALA A 261 9.32 -20.52 -3.05
N MET A 262 9.90 -19.38 -2.64
CA MET A 262 11.13 -19.36 -1.84
C MET A 262 10.95 -20.02 -0.46
N ALA A 263 9.81 -19.76 0.21
CA ALA A 263 9.51 -20.32 1.51
C ALA A 263 9.09 -21.80 1.45
N GLN A 264 8.74 -22.32 0.27
CA GLN A 264 8.10 -23.61 0.08
C GLN A 264 6.81 -23.74 0.92
N LEU A 265 5.98 -22.70 0.84
CA LEU A 265 4.71 -22.58 1.55
C LEU A 265 3.57 -22.27 0.57
N ASN A 266 2.35 -22.53 1.04
CA ASN A 266 1.11 -22.13 0.37
C ASN A 266 0.43 -20.99 1.17
N PRO A 267 -0.49 -20.23 0.57
CA PRO A 267 -1.28 -19.23 1.30
C PRO A 267 -1.99 -19.79 2.55
N SER A 268 -2.41 -21.05 2.51
CA SER A 268 -3.09 -21.74 3.63
C SER A 268 -2.18 -22.04 4.84
N ASP A 269 -0.85 -21.96 4.67
CA ASP A 269 0.12 -22.18 5.73
C ASP A 269 0.37 -20.90 6.56
N ILE A 270 0.00 -19.74 6.01
CA ILE A 270 0.10 -18.46 6.71
C ILE A 270 -0.93 -18.41 7.84
N GLN A 271 -0.47 -18.03 9.02
CA GLN A 271 -1.30 -18.02 10.23
C GLN A 271 -1.85 -16.63 10.55
N PHE A 272 -1.16 -15.57 10.15
CA PHE A 272 -1.59 -14.18 10.27
C PHE A 272 -0.81 -13.29 9.30
N ALA A 273 -1.33 -12.09 9.01
CA ALA A 273 -0.64 -11.17 8.11
C ALA A 273 -0.81 -9.71 8.49
N GLU A 274 0.22 -8.91 8.21
CA GLU A 274 0.18 -7.46 8.12
C GLU A 274 0.04 -7.07 6.64
N VAL A 275 -1.15 -6.64 6.25
CA VAL A 275 -1.50 -6.26 4.88
C VAL A 275 -1.53 -4.74 4.77
N HIS A 276 -1.14 -4.21 3.63
CA HIS A 276 -1.04 -2.76 3.41
C HIS A 276 -2.41 -2.10 3.24
N ASP A 277 -3.00 -1.65 4.31
CA ASP A 277 -4.31 -1.00 4.41
C ASP A 277 -4.22 0.53 4.43
N ALA A 278 -3.34 1.12 3.62
CA ALA A 278 -3.29 2.59 3.49
C ALA A 278 -4.67 3.18 3.13
N PHE A 279 -5.50 2.38 2.49
CA PHE A 279 -6.94 2.58 2.29
C PHE A 279 -7.67 1.28 2.59
N THR A 280 -8.84 1.36 3.21
CA THR A 280 -9.63 0.19 3.62
C THR A 280 -9.89 -0.83 2.50
N PRO A 281 -10.19 -0.45 1.23
CA PRO A 281 -10.37 -1.43 0.16
C PRO A 281 -9.10 -2.23 -0.16
N PHE A 282 -7.91 -1.72 0.15
CA PHE A 282 -6.65 -2.41 -0.13
C PHE A 282 -6.37 -3.56 0.84
N GLU A 283 -6.97 -3.57 2.04
CA GLU A 283 -6.92 -4.76 2.89
C GLU A 283 -7.67 -5.91 2.23
N ILE A 284 -8.88 -5.66 1.72
CA ILE A 284 -9.71 -6.68 1.07
C ILE A 284 -9.02 -7.23 -0.17
N ILE A 285 -8.67 -6.35 -1.12
CA ILE A 285 -7.98 -6.71 -2.36
C ILE A 285 -6.63 -7.39 -2.06
N GLY A 286 -5.88 -6.89 -1.09
CA GLY A 286 -4.60 -7.47 -0.68
C GLY A 286 -4.75 -8.91 -0.18
N THR A 287 -5.78 -9.23 0.61
CA THR A 287 -6.02 -10.59 1.08
C THR A 287 -6.41 -11.55 -0.05
N GLU A 288 -7.09 -11.05 -1.08
CA GLU A 288 -7.42 -11.82 -2.28
C GLU A 288 -6.18 -12.05 -3.17
N ASP A 289 -5.41 -11.00 -3.43
CA ASP A 289 -4.20 -11.07 -4.27
C ASP A 289 -3.06 -11.88 -3.62
N LEU A 290 -3.02 -11.95 -2.29
CA LEU A 290 -2.13 -12.85 -1.53
C LEU A 290 -2.57 -14.32 -1.56
N GLY A 291 -3.76 -14.61 -2.13
CA GLY A 291 -4.29 -15.96 -2.24
C GLY A 291 -4.95 -16.49 -0.98
N PHE A 292 -5.24 -15.65 0.01
CA PHE A 292 -5.96 -16.07 1.22
C PHE A 292 -7.43 -16.34 0.96
N PHE A 293 -8.01 -15.58 0.03
CA PHE A 293 -9.40 -15.69 -0.40
C PHE A 293 -9.46 -15.56 -1.93
N SER A 294 -10.52 -16.12 -2.53
CA SER A 294 -10.78 -15.93 -3.95
C SER A 294 -11.17 -14.47 -4.24
N ALA A 295 -10.97 -14.02 -5.48
CA ALA A 295 -11.35 -12.67 -5.89
C ALA A 295 -12.84 -12.41 -5.63
N GLY A 296 -13.16 -11.31 -4.96
CA GLY A 296 -14.52 -10.95 -4.54
C GLY A 296 -15.03 -11.65 -3.28
N GLU A 297 -14.19 -12.40 -2.56
CA GLU A 297 -14.59 -13.14 -1.35
C GLU A 297 -13.93 -12.58 -0.07
N GLY A 298 -12.90 -11.73 -0.18
CA GLY A 298 -12.18 -11.20 0.98
C GLY A 298 -13.08 -10.42 1.96
N TRP A 299 -14.06 -9.69 1.45
CA TRP A 299 -15.04 -8.99 2.28
C TRP A 299 -15.98 -9.94 3.04
N LYS A 300 -16.31 -11.12 2.49
CA LYS A 300 -17.14 -12.12 3.18
C LYS A 300 -16.37 -12.70 4.37
N ALA A 301 -15.10 -13.01 4.19
CA ALA A 301 -14.25 -13.48 5.26
C ALA A 301 -14.14 -12.47 6.43
N LEU A 302 -14.17 -11.16 6.14
CA LEU A 302 -14.26 -10.13 7.17
C LEU A 302 -15.59 -10.20 7.93
N GLU A 303 -16.73 -10.28 7.23
CA GLU A 303 -18.05 -10.38 7.85
C GLU A 303 -18.23 -11.65 8.69
N GLU A 304 -17.63 -12.74 8.26
CA GLU A 304 -17.61 -14.02 8.99
C GLU A 304 -16.64 -14.01 10.18
N GLY A 305 -15.93 -12.91 10.42
CA GLY A 305 -14.98 -12.75 11.51
C GLY A 305 -13.65 -13.49 11.31
N VAL A 306 -13.38 -14.05 10.13
CA VAL A 306 -12.16 -14.82 9.83
C VAL A 306 -10.90 -13.97 10.00
N THR A 307 -10.97 -12.67 9.67
CA THR A 307 -9.83 -11.74 9.69
C THR A 307 -9.72 -10.93 10.98
N LEU A 308 -10.60 -11.14 11.94
CA LEU A 308 -10.55 -10.49 13.26
C LEU A 308 -9.32 -10.98 14.05
N LEU A 309 -8.92 -10.25 15.10
CA LEU A 309 -7.77 -10.57 15.95
C LEU A 309 -7.80 -12.00 16.50
N ARG A 310 -8.98 -12.54 16.82
CA ARG A 310 -9.20 -13.92 17.29
C ARG A 310 -9.80 -14.83 16.23
N GLY A 311 -9.81 -14.37 14.97
CA GLY A 311 -10.27 -15.16 13.84
C GLY A 311 -9.26 -16.21 13.40
N ARG A 312 -9.64 -17.01 12.40
CA ARG A 312 -8.79 -18.09 11.87
C ARG A 312 -7.54 -17.58 11.15
N LEU A 313 -7.61 -16.40 10.54
CA LEU A 313 -6.49 -15.72 9.84
C LEU A 313 -6.50 -14.23 10.23
N PRO A 314 -5.95 -13.86 11.39
CA PRO A 314 -5.86 -12.48 11.80
C PRO A 314 -5.14 -11.60 10.78
N ILE A 315 -5.79 -10.52 10.36
CA ILE A 315 -5.23 -9.53 9.46
C ILE A 315 -5.06 -8.21 10.20
N ASN A 316 -3.86 -7.63 10.08
CA ASN A 316 -3.48 -6.37 10.72
C ASN A 316 -3.65 -6.37 12.26
N PRO A 317 -3.05 -7.35 12.96
CA PRO A 317 -3.09 -7.38 14.43
C PRO A 317 -2.46 -6.13 15.07
N SER A 318 -1.60 -5.41 14.36
CA SER A 318 -1.03 -4.12 14.81
C SER A 318 -2.03 -2.96 14.80
N GLY A 319 -3.18 -3.11 14.13
CA GLY A 319 -4.09 -2.04 13.76
C GLY A 319 -3.88 -1.53 12.33
N GLY A 320 -2.98 -2.18 11.58
CA GLY A 320 -2.65 -1.82 10.20
C GLY A 320 -2.09 -0.41 10.05
N LEU A 321 -1.86 0.04 8.85
CA LEU A 321 -1.45 1.41 8.55
C LEU A 321 -2.55 2.40 8.95
N LYS A 322 -3.81 1.93 8.94
CA LYS A 322 -4.99 2.73 9.23
C LYS A 322 -5.02 3.26 10.65
N ALA A 323 -4.71 2.44 11.65
CA ALA A 323 -4.77 2.85 13.06
C ALA A 323 -3.38 2.94 13.70
N ARG A 324 -2.46 2.02 13.37
CA ARG A 324 -1.07 2.13 13.83
C ARG A 324 -0.42 3.42 13.33
N GLY A 325 -0.75 3.87 12.12
CA GLY A 325 -0.15 5.01 11.47
C GLY A 325 0.67 4.61 10.24
N HIS A 326 0.89 5.58 9.34
CA HIS A 326 1.53 5.36 8.05
C HIS A 326 2.66 6.38 7.78
N PRO A 327 3.78 6.34 8.54
CA PRO A 327 5.00 6.99 8.07
C PRO A 327 5.49 6.19 6.86
N VAL A 328 5.34 6.77 5.66
CA VAL A 328 5.39 6.00 4.40
C VAL A 328 6.67 5.17 4.24
N GLY A 329 7.83 5.77 4.53
CA GLY A 329 9.11 5.06 4.49
C GLY A 329 9.23 3.94 5.52
N ALA A 330 8.67 4.12 6.73
CA ALA A 330 8.81 3.17 7.83
C ALA A 330 7.81 2.00 7.77
N SER A 331 6.66 2.19 7.14
CA SER A 331 5.49 1.30 7.30
C SER A 331 5.77 -0.16 6.95
N GLY A 332 6.49 -0.43 5.86
CA GLY A 332 6.83 -1.78 5.44
C GLY A 332 7.75 -2.51 6.43
N LEU A 333 8.71 -1.81 7.03
CA LEU A 333 9.57 -2.37 8.07
C LEU A 333 8.81 -2.55 9.39
N ALA A 334 7.92 -1.61 9.74
CA ALA A 334 7.08 -1.72 10.94
C ALA A 334 6.08 -2.89 10.88
N GLN A 335 5.62 -3.28 9.69
CA GLN A 335 4.84 -4.52 9.51
C GLN A 335 5.67 -5.74 9.91
N LEU A 336 6.95 -5.80 9.52
CA LEU A 336 7.86 -6.88 9.88
C LEU A 336 8.18 -6.87 11.38
N VAL A 337 8.35 -5.70 12.01
CA VAL A 337 8.54 -5.57 13.46
C VAL A 337 7.35 -6.17 14.22
N GLU A 338 6.12 -5.88 13.76
CA GLU A 338 4.91 -6.47 14.35
C GLU A 338 4.91 -7.99 14.23
N ILE A 339 5.26 -8.52 13.04
CA ILE A 339 5.33 -9.98 12.86
C ILE A 339 6.35 -10.59 13.81
N VAL A 340 7.52 -9.96 14.00
CA VAL A 340 8.54 -10.43 14.94
C VAL A 340 8.00 -10.47 16.38
N TYR A 341 7.31 -9.42 16.84
CA TYR A 341 6.68 -9.40 18.16
C TYR A 341 5.67 -10.55 18.34
N GLN A 342 4.83 -10.79 17.34
CA GLN A 342 3.86 -11.90 17.38
C GLN A 342 4.55 -13.27 17.42
N LEU A 343 5.54 -13.49 16.55
CA LEU A 343 6.31 -14.74 16.49
C LEU A 343 7.08 -15.04 17.77
N ARG A 344 7.53 -14.01 18.51
CA ARG A 344 8.27 -14.14 19.77
C ARG A 344 7.38 -14.26 21.00
N GLY A 345 6.07 -13.96 20.88
CA GLY A 345 5.17 -13.87 22.03
C GLY A 345 5.29 -12.55 22.80
N GLU A 346 5.76 -11.49 22.14
CA GLU A 346 6.08 -10.17 22.73
C GLU A 346 5.06 -9.09 22.38
N ALA A 347 3.97 -9.43 21.71
CA ALA A 347 2.96 -8.46 21.25
C ALA A 347 2.06 -7.90 22.37
N GLY A 348 2.21 -8.39 23.60
CA GLY A 348 1.37 -8.05 24.76
C GLY A 348 0.13 -8.92 24.88
N THR A 349 -0.30 -9.20 26.11
CA THR A 349 -1.29 -10.24 26.45
C THR A 349 -2.61 -10.11 25.66
N GLU A 350 -3.12 -8.89 25.54
CA GLU A 350 -4.42 -8.66 24.88
C GLU A 350 -4.34 -8.80 23.36
N ARG A 351 -3.17 -8.58 22.76
CA ARG A 351 -2.95 -8.55 21.32
C ARG A 351 -2.18 -9.75 20.80
N GLN A 352 -1.53 -10.53 21.66
CA GLN A 352 -0.80 -11.73 21.28
C GLN A 352 -1.71 -12.76 20.62
N LEU A 353 -1.32 -13.25 19.46
CA LEU A 353 -2.04 -14.29 18.73
C LEU A 353 -1.77 -15.67 19.33
N GLU A 354 -2.77 -16.55 19.33
CA GLU A 354 -2.63 -17.91 19.84
C GLU A 354 -1.74 -18.79 18.94
N ARG A 355 -1.80 -18.54 17.63
CA ARG A 355 -1.01 -19.23 16.62
C ARG A 355 -0.16 -18.21 15.88
N ALA A 356 1.14 -18.24 16.15
CA ALA A 356 2.10 -17.30 15.58
C ALA A 356 3.45 -18.00 15.34
N GLU A 357 3.49 -18.92 14.38
CA GLU A 357 4.72 -19.54 13.90
C GLU A 357 5.13 -19.04 12.52
N ILE A 358 4.15 -18.66 11.66
CA ILE A 358 4.37 -18.19 10.29
C ILE A 358 3.53 -16.94 10.04
N GLY A 359 4.20 -15.82 9.81
CA GLY A 359 3.56 -14.54 9.51
C GLY A 359 4.01 -13.96 8.18
N LEU A 360 3.12 -13.22 7.51
CA LEU A 360 3.36 -12.58 6.23
C LEU A 360 3.17 -11.06 6.32
N ALA A 361 4.13 -10.29 5.79
CA ALA A 361 3.99 -8.85 5.54
C ALA A 361 3.80 -8.57 4.06
N HIS A 362 2.82 -7.74 3.73
CA HIS A 362 2.58 -7.23 2.38
C HIS A 362 2.68 -5.70 2.38
N SER A 363 3.56 -5.16 1.57
CA SER A 363 3.81 -3.73 1.46
C SER A 363 3.59 -3.24 0.04
N ILE A 364 2.76 -2.19 -0.11
CA ILE A 364 2.41 -1.59 -1.40
C ILE A 364 3.15 -0.27 -1.57
N GLY A 365 3.85 -0.11 -2.69
CA GLY A 365 4.41 1.15 -3.15
C GLY A 365 3.55 1.80 -4.23
N GLY A 366 3.38 3.11 -4.12
CA GLY A 366 2.48 3.86 -5.00
C GLY A 366 1.03 3.36 -4.89
N LEU A 367 0.34 3.25 -6.01
CA LEU A 367 -0.98 2.62 -6.04
C LEU A 367 -0.89 1.14 -6.48
N GLY A 368 -0.03 0.33 -5.86
CA GLY A 368 0.14 -1.07 -6.21
C GLY A 368 1.01 -1.30 -7.45
N ASN A 369 1.95 -0.41 -7.73
CA ASN A 369 2.90 -0.55 -8.83
C ASN A 369 4.30 -1.01 -8.39
N ASN A 370 4.52 -1.20 -7.09
CA ASN A 370 5.78 -1.67 -6.52
C ASN A 370 5.50 -2.41 -5.21
N ASN A 371 5.30 -3.71 -5.27
CA ASN A 371 4.79 -4.50 -4.16
C ASN A 371 5.81 -5.52 -3.68
N LEU A 372 5.90 -5.64 -2.35
CA LEU A 372 6.81 -6.54 -1.67
C LEU A 372 6.04 -7.44 -0.69
N VAL A 373 6.41 -8.72 -0.69
CA VAL A 373 5.88 -9.72 0.25
C VAL A 373 7.06 -10.35 0.97
N THR A 374 6.95 -10.48 2.29
CA THR A 374 7.97 -11.12 3.13
C THR A 374 7.31 -12.09 4.09
N ILE A 375 7.85 -13.30 4.19
CA ILE A 375 7.39 -14.34 5.10
C ILE A 375 8.46 -14.59 6.16
N LEU A 376 8.06 -14.52 7.42
CA LEU A 376 8.89 -14.82 8.59
C LEU A 376 8.37 -16.06 9.29
N GLU A 377 9.29 -16.91 9.76
CA GLU A 377 9.00 -18.13 10.51
C GLU A 377 9.75 -18.17 11.83
N ARG A 378 9.11 -18.74 12.86
CA ARG A 378 9.75 -19.09 14.11
C ARG A 378 10.49 -20.44 13.98
N THR A 379 11.78 -20.48 14.29
CA THR A 379 12.64 -21.65 14.06
C THR A 379 12.50 -22.75 15.11
N ASP A 380 12.01 -22.44 16.29
CA ASP A 380 11.77 -23.38 17.41
C ASP A 380 10.35 -23.97 17.41
N GLY A 381 9.52 -23.60 16.43
CA GLY A 381 8.17 -24.12 16.23
C GLY A 381 8.16 -25.45 15.46
N LYS A 382 7.15 -26.28 15.69
CA LYS A 382 6.89 -27.44 14.83
C LYS A 382 6.19 -26.96 13.54
N ARG A 383 6.84 -27.10 12.41
CA ARG A 383 6.27 -26.80 11.10
C ARG A 383 5.15 -27.81 10.79
N ILE A 384 3.90 -27.40 10.98
CA ILE A 384 2.71 -28.18 10.59
C ILE A 384 2.26 -27.68 9.22
N LEU A 385 2.75 -28.30 8.16
CA LEU A 385 2.30 -27.98 6.80
C LEU A 385 0.94 -28.65 6.53
N LYS A 386 -0.02 -27.89 6.07
CA LYS A 386 -1.24 -28.44 5.47
C LYS A 386 -0.92 -28.73 4.02
N GLY A 387 -0.63 -30.01 3.69
CA GLY A 387 -0.39 -30.43 2.32
C GLY A 387 -1.55 -30.04 1.41
N GLY A 388 -1.31 -29.15 0.47
CA GLY A 388 -2.25 -28.71 -0.56
C GLY A 388 -1.47 -28.36 -1.82
N THR A 389 -2.06 -28.64 -2.98
CA THR A 389 -1.53 -28.23 -4.29
C THR A 389 -1.51 -26.71 -4.38
N THR A 390 -0.43 -26.14 -4.88
CA THR A 390 -0.26 -24.72 -5.12
C THR A 390 -1.44 -24.16 -5.93
N PRO A 391 -2.13 -23.10 -5.48
CA PRO A 391 -3.25 -22.51 -6.24
C PRO A 391 -2.78 -21.65 -7.43
N PHE A 392 -1.49 -21.45 -7.58
CA PHE A 392 -0.91 -20.73 -8.71
C PHE A 392 -0.59 -21.75 -9.81
N GLY A 393 -1.34 -21.67 -10.93
CA GLY A 393 -1.14 -22.50 -12.10
C GLY A 393 0.31 -22.52 -12.57
N GLU A 394 0.67 -23.63 -13.21
CA GLU A 394 2.01 -23.95 -13.68
C GLU A 394 2.68 -22.82 -14.47
N ASP A 395 3.99 -22.74 -14.34
CA ASP A 395 4.93 -21.84 -15.00
C ASP A 395 4.43 -21.18 -16.31
N ARG A 396 4.16 -19.87 -16.22
CA ARG A 396 4.19 -19.03 -17.42
C ARG A 396 5.66 -18.76 -17.75
N SER A 397 6.09 -19.15 -18.95
CA SER A 397 7.44 -18.87 -19.41
C SER A 397 7.72 -17.35 -19.40
N PRO A 398 8.98 -16.92 -19.23
CA PRO A 398 9.34 -15.48 -19.27
C PRO A 398 8.94 -14.78 -20.58
N GLU A 399 8.66 -15.53 -21.65
CA GLU A 399 8.29 -15.01 -22.96
C GLU A 399 6.86 -14.47 -23.05
N ASP A 400 5.93 -14.92 -22.19
CA ASP A 400 4.54 -14.46 -22.18
C ASP A 400 4.36 -13.09 -21.47
N GLN A 401 5.41 -12.52 -20.89
CA GLN A 401 5.35 -11.27 -20.11
C GLN A 401 5.79 -10.02 -20.89
N CYS A 402 6.32 -10.16 -22.10
CA CYS A 402 6.88 -9.04 -22.88
C CYS A 402 6.02 -8.68 -24.08
N GLY A 403 4.83 -8.12 -23.84
CA GLY A 403 3.89 -7.75 -24.88
C GLY A 403 3.17 -6.41 -24.72
N MET A 404 3.59 -5.55 -23.81
CA MET A 404 3.00 -4.21 -23.68
C MET A 404 3.88 -3.16 -24.36
N SER A 405 3.60 -2.88 -25.63
CA SER A 405 4.03 -1.62 -26.26
C SER A 405 3.29 -0.47 -25.58
N VAL A 406 4.02 0.38 -24.86
CA VAL A 406 3.49 1.63 -24.30
C VAL A 406 3.05 2.50 -25.49
N PRO A 407 1.76 2.82 -25.66
CA PRO A 407 1.33 3.74 -26.71
C PRO A 407 1.88 5.14 -26.41
N LYS A 408 2.89 5.57 -27.16
CA LYS A 408 3.35 6.96 -27.20
C LYS A 408 2.37 7.79 -28.02
N LYS A 409 1.15 8.04 -27.54
CA LYS A 409 0.26 9.02 -28.19
C LYS A 409 0.03 10.20 -27.25
N ARG A 410 0.42 11.40 -27.73
CA ARG A 410 -0.07 12.69 -27.21
C ARG A 410 -1.59 12.74 -27.39
N PRO A 411 -2.34 13.43 -26.51
CA PRO A 411 -3.75 13.64 -26.71
C PRO A 411 -3.97 14.28 -28.10
N PRO A 412 -5.00 13.83 -28.84
CA PRO A 412 -5.29 14.40 -30.17
C PRO A 412 -5.53 15.91 -30.06
N SER A 413 -5.06 16.66 -31.02
CA SER A 413 -5.23 18.11 -31.10
C SER A 413 -6.65 18.50 -31.59
N SER A 414 -7.57 17.55 -31.72
CA SER A 414 -8.92 17.80 -32.25
C SER A 414 -9.86 18.37 -31.18
N THR A 415 -10.56 19.44 -31.50
CA THR A 415 -11.62 20.06 -30.68
C THR A 415 -12.95 19.31 -30.81
N GLU A 416 -13.02 18.22 -31.53
CA GLU A 416 -14.24 17.42 -31.71
C GLU A 416 -14.49 16.55 -30.47
N ALA A 417 -15.75 16.53 -30.02
CA ALA A 417 -16.19 15.68 -28.93
C ALA A 417 -16.18 14.21 -29.36
N GLU A 418 -15.45 13.37 -28.60
CA GLU A 418 -15.44 11.93 -28.75
C GLU A 418 -16.38 11.31 -27.72
N VAL A 419 -16.96 10.15 -28.02
CA VAL A 419 -17.80 9.40 -27.06
C VAL A 419 -16.95 8.33 -26.41
N GLY A 420 -16.99 8.28 -25.07
CA GLY A 420 -16.31 7.24 -24.28
C GLY A 420 -17.24 6.58 -23.27
N THR A 421 -16.77 5.53 -22.63
CA THR A 421 -17.47 4.85 -21.53
C THR A 421 -16.79 5.16 -20.20
N LEU A 422 -17.54 5.66 -19.21
CA LEU A 422 -17.01 5.95 -17.87
C LEU A 422 -16.77 4.64 -17.13
N GLU A 423 -15.52 4.25 -16.99
CA GLU A 423 -15.12 3.00 -16.31
C GLU A 423 -15.22 3.10 -14.79
N THR A 424 -14.71 4.19 -14.24
CA THR A 424 -14.81 4.54 -12.82
C THR A 424 -14.64 6.04 -12.64
N PHE A 425 -15.05 6.58 -11.50
CA PHE A 425 -14.91 8.00 -11.16
C PHE A 425 -14.81 8.20 -9.67
N THR A 426 -14.44 9.40 -9.27
CA THR A 426 -14.50 9.87 -7.88
C THR A 426 -14.74 11.38 -7.85
N THR A 427 -15.28 11.88 -6.75
CA THR A 427 -15.32 13.32 -6.44
C THR A 427 -14.48 13.57 -5.19
N LEU A 428 -13.40 14.34 -5.36
CA LEU A 428 -12.48 14.72 -4.31
C LEU A 428 -13.03 15.96 -3.58
N TYR A 429 -13.09 15.87 -2.28
CA TYR A 429 -13.40 16.99 -1.39
C TYR A 429 -12.14 17.54 -0.72
N ALA A 430 -11.13 16.70 -0.49
CA ALA A 430 -9.78 17.09 -0.12
C ALA A 430 -8.86 17.07 -1.35
N VAL A 431 -8.64 18.24 -1.92
CA VAL A 431 -7.86 18.41 -3.16
C VAL A 431 -6.42 18.83 -2.89
N PRO A 432 -5.47 18.52 -3.77
CA PRO A 432 -4.10 18.99 -3.66
C PRO A 432 -4.04 20.52 -3.92
N GLU A 433 -2.94 21.13 -3.50
CA GLU A 433 -2.66 22.54 -3.76
C GLU A 433 -2.73 22.85 -5.26
N GLY A 434 -3.36 23.97 -5.62
CA GLY A 434 -3.55 24.40 -7.01
C GLY A 434 -4.86 23.93 -7.65
N PHE A 435 -5.66 23.09 -6.98
CA PHE A 435 -6.96 22.64 -7.49
C PHE A 435 -8.12 23.17 -6.64
N ARG A 436 -9.30 23.32 -7.27
CA ARG A 436 -10.54 23.75 -6.59
C ARG A 436 -11.37 22.53 -6.16
N SER A 437 -11.85 22.56 -4.91
CA SER A 437 -12.78 21.56 -4.36
C SER A 437 -14.25 21.95 -4.64
N PRO A 438 -15.15 20.99 -4.90
CA PRO A 438 -14.85 19.58 -5.21
C PRO A 438 -14.31 19.38 -6.61
N LEU A 439 -13.45 18.36 -6.81
CA LEU A 439 -12.87 17.98 -8.09
C LEU A 439 -13.35 16.59 -8.49
N THR A 440 -14.04 16.46 -9.62
CA THR A 440 -14.48 15.14 -10.13
C THR A 440 -13.51 14.64 -11.20
N LEU A 441 -13.00 13.45 -10.99
CA LEU A 441 -12.10 12.71 -11.87
C LEU A 441 -12.77 11.43 -12.36
N GLY A 442 -12.46 10.99 -13.58
CA GLY A 442 -12.93 9.72 -14.13
C GLY A 442 -11.89 9.06 -15.01
N LEU A 443 -11.94 7.73 -15.09
CA LEU A 443 -11.29 6.97 -16.12
C LEU A 443 -12.32 6.66 -17.19
N VAL A 444 -12.04 7.09 -18.43
CA VAL A 444 -12.94 6.96 -19.56
C VAL A 444 -12.28 6.08 -20.62
N LYS A 445 -12.95 5.00 -21.01
CA LYS A 445 -12.53 4.15 -22.12
C LYS A 445 -13.07 4.75 -23.41
N THR A 446 -12.18 5.14 -24.32
CA THR A 446 -12.51 5.68 -25.63
C THR A 446 -13.08 4.60 -26.57
N GLU A 447 -13.66 4.97 -27.70
CA GLU A 447 -14.10 4.00 -28.72
C GLU A 447 -12.92 3.22 -29.32
N GLY A 448 -11.73 3.81 -29.35
CA GLY A 448 -10.49 3.14 -29.74
C GLY A 448 -9.93 2.15 -28.72
N GLY A 449 -10.60 1.98 -27.56
CA GLY A 449 -10.22 1.05 -26.50
C GLY A 449 -9.19 1.60 -25.51
N GLU A 450 -8.65 2.79 -25.73
CA GLU A 450 -7.72 3.44 -24.80
C GLU A 450 -8.47 3.93 -23.54
N VAL A 451 -7.85 3.78 -22.36
CA VAL A 451 -8.37 4.36 -21.12
C VAL A 451 -7.62 5.64 -20.80
N VAL A 452 -8.35 6.73 -20.64
CA VAL A 452 -7.79 8.05 -20.33
C VAL A 452 -8.31 8.58 -19.00
N MET A 453 -7.45 9.31 -18.28
CA MET A 453 -7.89 10.13 -17.14
C MET A 453 -8.55 11.40 -17.69
N ALA A 454 -9.69 11.75 -17.14
CA ALA A 454 -10.43 12.96 -17.49
C ALA A 454 -11.00 13.64 -16.24
N CYS A 455 -11.15 14.95 -16.26
CA CYS A 455 -11.81 15.70 -15.19
C CYS A 455 -13.19 16.19 -15.65
N ASN A 456 -14.04 16.50 -14.66
CA ASN A 456 -15.30 17.20 -14.93
C ASN A 456 -15.45 18.36 -13.94
N PRO A 457 -15.23 19.60 -14.40
CA PRO A 457 -15.28 20.77 -13.54
C PRO A 457 -16.71 21.15 -13.09
N ASP A 458 -17.73 20.66 -13.79
CA ASP A 458 -19.14 21.06 -13.56
C ASP A 458 -19.87 20.12 -12.61
N TYR A 459 -19.33 18.89 -12.39
CA TYR A 459 -19.93 17.93 -11.47
C TYR A 459 -19.39 18.08 -10.06
N ARG A 460 -20.29 18.50 -9.15
CA ARG A 460 -20.00 18.69 -7.73
C ARG A 460 -20.60 17.60 -6.84
N SER A 461 -21.42 16.69 -7.41
CA SER A 461 -22.06 15.60 -6.68
C SER A 461 -21.91 14.27 -7.44
N PRO A 462 -21.44 13.21 -6.76
CA PRO A 462 -21.24 11.89 -7.37
C PRO A 462 -22.55 11.21 -7.81
N ASP A 463 -23.69 11.55 -7.20
CA ASP A 463 -24.98 10.89 -7.42
C ASP A 463 -25.49 10.98 -8.87
N LYS A 464 -24.98 11.93 -9.62
CA LYS A 464 -25.38 12.17 -11.01
C LYS A 464 -24.58 11.37 -12.03
N LEU A 465 -23.50 10.72 -11.62
CA LEU A 465 -22.66 9.90 -12.48
C LEU A 465 -22.97 8.41 -12.27
N LYS A 466 -22.82 7.62 -13.33
CA LYS A 466 -22.99 6.16 -13.28
C LYS A 466 -21.91 5.51 -14.14
N MET A 467 -21.15 4.59 -13.55
CA MET A 467 -20.17 3.77 -14.26
C MET A 467 -20.83 2.97 -15.39
N GLY A 468 -20.09 2.73 -16.48
CA GLY A 468 -20.56 2.04 -17.66
C GLY A 468 -21.49 2.87 -18.57
N LYS A 469 -21.77 4.12 -18.21
CA LYS A 469 -22.53 5.02 -19.10
C LYS A 469 -21.61 5.72 -20.08
N LYS A 470 -22.15 5.98 -21.26
CA LYS A 470 -21.50 6.81 -22.26
C LYS A 470 -21.40 8.25 -21.79
N VAL A 471 -20.25 8.86 -22.04
CA VAL A 471 -19.95 10.26 -21.73
C VAL A 471 -19.34 10.92 -22.97
N SER A 472 -19.52 12.23 -23.10
CA SER A 472 -18.81 13.04 -24.07
C SER A 472 -17.41 13.33 -23.52
N LEU A 473 -16.37 13.15 -24.33
CA LEU A 473 -14.98 13.39 -23.99
C LEU A 473 -14.44 14.48 -24.91
N GLN A 474 -13.91 15.54 -24.36
CA GLN A 474 -13.34 16.67 -25.08
C GLN A 474 -11.95 16.98 -24.56
N THR A 475 -11.10 17.58 -25.39
CA THR A 475 -9.82 18.12 -24.96
C THR A 475 -9.93 19.62 -24.75
N ARG A 476 -9.61 20.11 -23.54
CA ARG A 476 -9.52 21.53 -23.18
C ARG A 476 -8.16 21.80 -22.54
N GLU A 477 -7.42 22.75 -23.07
CA GLU A 477 -6.08 23.13 -22.54
C GLU A 477 -5.12 21.93 -22.37
N GLY A 478 -5.20 20.95 -23.29
CA GLY A 478 -4.38 19.73 -23.26
C GLY A 478 -4.81 18.68 -22.21
N LEU A 479 -5.97 18.88 -21.57
CA LEU A 479 -6.57 17.92 -20.62
C LEU A 479 -7.86 17.36 -21.19
N TYR A 480 -8.14 16.07 -20.92
CA TYR A 480 -9.44 15.49 -21.21
C TYR A 480 -10.48 15.97 -20.19
N VAL A 481 -11.63 16.40 -20.70
CA VAL A 481 -12.81 16.77 -19.91
C VAL A 481 -13.96 15.89 -20.33
N PHE A 482 -14.66 15.27 -19.39
CA PHE A 482 -15.85 14.48 -19.67
C PHE A 482 -17.13 15.15 -19.20
N ALA A 483 -18.23 14.92 -19.92
CA ALA A 483 -19.54 15.43 -19.57
C ALA A 483 -20.63 14.40 -19.91
N LYS A 484 -21.86 14.57 -19.39
CA LYS A 484 -23.00 13.79 -19.87
C LYS A 484 -23.22 14.05 -21.35
N LEU A 485 -23.57 12.99 -22.08
CA LEU A 485 -23.96 13.12 -23.46
C LEU A 485 -25.18 14.05 -23.61
N THR A 486 -25.06 15.06 -24.45
CA THR A 486 -26.19 15.87 -24.90
C THR A 486 -27.01 15.12 -25.94
N PHE A 487 -28.18 15.65 -26.28
CA PHE A 487 -28.99 15.11 -27.41
C PHE A 487 -28.17 15.09 -28.72
N TRP A 488 -27.40 16.14 -28.96
CA TRP A 488 -26.58 16.27 -30.18
C TRP A 488 -25.42 15.28 -30.22
N ASP A 489 -24.80 14.98 -29.08
CA ASP A 489 -23.74 13.95 -29.00
C ASP A 489 -24.31 12.56 -29.31
N ARG A 490 -25.51 12.24 -28.81
CA ARG A 490 -26.20 10.97 -29.10
C ARG A 490 -26.59 10.84 -30.58
N LEU A 491 -27.05 11.94 -31.18
CA LEU A 491 -27.42 11.97 -32.59
C LEU A 491 -26.19 11.75 -33.49
N LYS A 492 -25.05 12.39 -33.17
CA LYS A 492 -23.79 12.19 -33.89
C LYS A 492 -23.25 10.74 -33.72
N ASP A 493 -23.33 10.15 -32.56
CA ASP A 493 -22.91 8.75 -32.29
C ASP A 493 -23.81 7.77 -33.11
N TRP A 494 -25.11 8.04 -33.19
CA TRP A 494 -26.04 7.25 -33.99
C TRP A 494 -25.75 7.36 -35.50
N LEU A 495 -25.53 8.56 -36.01
CA LEU A 495 -25.21 8.79 -37.44
C LEU A 495 -23.87 8.13 -37.84
N LYS A 496 -22.85 8.11 -36.97
CA LYS A 496 -21.58 7.43 -37.24
C LYS A 496 -21.70 5.90 -37.31
N LYS A 497 -22.71 5.31 -36.67
CA LYS A 497 -22.94 3.85 -36.63
C LYS A 497 -23.90 3.37 -37.72
N SER A 498 -24.54 4.31 -38.41
CA SER A 498 -25.49 4.04 -39.48
C SER A 498 -24.84 4.12 -40.88
N HIS A 499 -23.55 4.37 -40.94
CA HIS A 499 -22.66 4.28 -42.08
C HIS A 499 -21.51 3.30 -41.78
#